data_ac3d72def2109102981c195d5e960419
#
_entry.id   ac3d72def2109102981c195d5e960419
#
_cell.length_a   1.000
_cell.length_b   1.000
_cell.length_c   1.000
_cell.angle_alpha   90.00
_cell.angle_beta   90.00
_cell.angle_gamma   90.00
#
_symmetry.space_group_name_H-M   'P 1'
#
loop_
_entity.id
_entity.type
_entity.pdbx_description
1 polymer ?
#
loop_
_entity_poly.entity_id
_entity_poly.type
_entity_poly.pdbx_seq_one_letter_code
_entity_poly.pdbx_strand_id
1 'polypeptide(L)'
;ILGNLSLTGAWVAILAARGYSLVEIGISETVFHIFSLTFEIPSGVFVDVFGRKQMLVVSSIMRVIGSICMICSKNLTMVCAAIACFAVSYNFSSGSGDALAYDSLKLVGEEARYERYAANQLILYRLCNGISTLCAGFALFVGYKIAYASDVLVTCIQIGVLLSLREIRLDHTGTDRKQ
;
A
#
# COMPACT_ATOMS: atom_id res chain seq x y z
N ILE A 1 -2.92 4.75 -6.97
CA ILE A 1 -1.97 5.71 -7.58
C ILE A 1 -1.44 6.67 -6.52
N LEU A 2 -2.31 7.34 -5.72
CA LEU A 2 -1.87 8.29 -4.68
C LEU A 2 -0.90 7.67 -3.67
N GLY A 3 -1.09 6.42 -3.26
CA GLY A 3 -0.21 5.72 -2.32
C GLY A 3 1.21 5.44 -2.86
N ASN A 4 1.45 5.59 -4.16
CA ASN A 4 2.77 5.41 -4.76
C ASN A 4 3.57 6.73 -4.85
N LEU A 5 2.94 7.87 -4.61
CA LEU A 5 3.60 9.17 -4.50
C LEU A 5 4.11 9.36 -3.06
N SER A 6 5.22 8.69 -2.74
CA SER A 6 5.78 8.70 -1.39
C SER A 6 7.28 8.97 -1.45
N LEU A 7 7.76 9.88 -0.61
CA LEU A 7 9.18 10.12 -0.40
C LEU A 7 9.88 8.95 0.34
N THR A 8 9.11 7.98 0.81
CA THR A 8 9.60 6.84 1.59
C THR A 8 10.08 5.67 0.73
N GLY A 9 10.03 5.78 -0.61
CA GLY A 9 10.50 4.74 -1.52
C GLY A 9 11.98 4.37 -1.37
N ALA A 10 12.79 5.28 -0.82
CA ALA A 10 14.20 5.05 -0.50
C ALA A 10 14.43 4.70 0.98
N TRP A 11 13.53 3.93 1.60
CA TRP A 11 13.58 3.61 3.03
C TRP A 11 14.90 3.01 3.49
N VAL A 12 15.60 2.22 2.66
CA VAL A 12 16.95 1.69 2.93
C VAL A 12 17.95 2.84 3.12
N ALA A 13 17.95 3.82 2.21
CA ALA A 13 18.83 4.98 2.31
C ALA A 13 18.47 5.86 3.52
N ILE A 14 17.19 5.96 3.86
CA ILE A 14 16.71 6.67 5.06
C ILE A 14 17.22 5.99 6.32
N LEU A 15 17.18 4.66 6.42
CA LEU A 15 17.71 3.92 7.59
C LEU A 15 19.22 4.03 7.67
N ALA A 16 19.93 3.93 6.54
CA ALA A 16 21.38 4.13 6.50
C ALA A 16 21.78 5.54 6.97
N ALA A 17 21.06 6.57 6.51
CA ALA A 17 21.27 7.95 6.96
C ALA A 17 20.95 8.18 8.45
N ARG A 18 20.11 7.33 9.05
CA ARG A 18 19.83 7.31 10.49
C ARG A 18 20.89 6.59 11.31
N GLY A 19 21.92 6.02 10.67
CA GLY A 19 23.03 5.32 11.31
C GLY A 19 22.81 3.83 11.56
N TYR A 20 21.74 3.23 10.98
CA TYR A 20 21.57 1.78 11.04
C TYR A 20 22.59 1.08 10.14
N SER A 21 23.17 0.00 10.63
CA SER A 21 24.10 -0.85 9.89
C SER A 21 23.39 -1.63 8.78
N LEU A 22 24.12 -2.09 7.78
CA LEU A 22 23.58 -2.94 6.73
C LEU A 22 22.94 -4.22 7.25
N VAL A 23 23.46 -4.76 8.38
CA VAL A 23 22.89 -5.94 9.04
C VAL A 23 21.51 -5.63 9.62
N GLU A 24 21.36 -4.50 10.32
CA GLU A 24 20.08 -4.07 10.89
C GLU A 24 19.04 -3.77 9.79
N ILE A 25 19.48 -3.19 8.68
CA ILE A 25 18.64 -2.97 7.51
C ILE A 25 18.20 -4.31 6.91
N GLY A 26 19.13 -5.27 6.79
CA GLY A 26 18.84 -6.63 6.32
C GLY A 26 17.86 -7.38 7.23
N ILE A 27 17.98 -7.22 8.55
CA ILE A 27 17.01 -7.77 9.52
C ILE A 27 15.63 -7.16 9.26
N SER A 28 15.56 -5.86 9.07
CA SER A 28 14.30 -5.15 8.79
C SER A 28 13.64 -5.63 7.50
N GLU A 29 14.43 -5.86 6.44
CA GLU A 29 13.97 -6.44 5.18
C GLU A 29 13.45 -7.86 5.37
N THR A 30 14.16 -8.66 6.16
CA THR A 30 13.74 -10.03 6.49
C THR A 30 12.40 -10.04 7.22
N VAL A 31 12.18 -9.11 8.16
CA VAL A 31 10.88 -8.94 8.84
C VAL A 31 9.78 -8.63 7.82
N PHE A 32 10.01 -7.74 6.86
CA PHE A 32 9.05 -7.46 5.80
C PHE A 32 8.65 -8.73 5.06
N HIS A 33 9.61 -9.52 4.61
CA HIS A 33 9.35 -10.74 3.84
C HIS A 33 8.65 -11.82 4.66
N ILE A 34 9.02 -12.01 5.94
CA ILE A 34 8.36 -12.97 6.83
C ILE A 34 6.87 -12.59 7.00
N PHE A 35 6.59 -11.33 7.31
CA PHE A 35 5.21 -10.88 7.46
C PHE A 35 4.45 -10.93 6.13
N SER A 36 5.07 -10.56 5.01
CA SER A 36 4.45 -10.65 3.69
C SER A 36 4.06 -12.08 3.35
N LEU A 37 4.97 -13.04 3.50
CA LEU A 37 4.67 -14.47 3.26
C LEU A 37 3.56 -15.00 4.21
N THR A 38 3.62 -14.61 5.47
CA THR A 38 2.63 -15.07 6.47
C THR A 38 1.22 -14.57 6.15
N PHE A 39 1.11 -13.33 5.67
CA PHE A 39 -0.17 -12.69 5.38
C PHE A 39 -0.63 -12.84 3.92
N GLU A 40 0.14 -13.45 3.04
CA GLU A 40 -0.21 -13.62 1.63
C GLU A 40 -1.51 -14.42 1.46
N ILE A 41 -1.60 -15.60 2.06
CA ILE A 41 -2.81 -16.44 1.99
C ILE A 41 -3.95 -15.85 2.83
N PRO A 42 -3.76 -15.47 4.11
CA PRO A 42 -4.82 -14.87 4.91
C PRO A 42 -5.41 -13.60 4.30
N SER A 43 -4.61 -12.75 3.67
CA SER A 43 -5.10 -11.51 3.06
C SER A 43 -6.13 -11.77 1.97
N GLY A 44 -5.94 -12.79 1.14
CA GLY A 44 -6.92 -13.20 0.14
C GLY A 44 -8.26 -13.59 0.77
N VAL A 45 -8.23 -14.45 1.82
CA VAL A 45 -9.44 -14.86 2.54
C VAL A 45 -10.14 -13.65 3.17
N PHE A 46 -9.41 -12.73 3.77
CA PHE A 46 -10.00 -11.52 4.35
C PHE A 46 -10.65 -10.63 3.30
N VAL A 47 -10.05 -10.50 2.12
CA VAL A 47 -10.62 -9.76 0.98
C VAL A 47 -11.95 -10.37 0.53
N ASP A 48 -12.03 -11.71 0.46
CA ASP A 48 -13.24 -12.41 0.04
C ASP A 48 -14.36 -12.30 1.07
N VAL A 49 -14.04 -12.34 2.38
CA VAL A 49 -15.02 -12.27 3.48
C VAL A 49 -15.51 -10.84 3.72
N PHE A 50 -14.58 -9.89 3.85
CA PHE A 50 -14.91 -8.52 4.27
C PHE A 50 -15.15 -7.56 3.10
N GLY A 51 -14.70 -7.92 1.90
CA GLY A 51 -14.81 -7.09 0.70
C GLY A 51 -13.55 -6.27 0.42
N ARG A 52 -13.36 -5.98 -0.87
CA ARG A 52 -12.13 -5.36 -1.40
C ARG A 52 -11.91 -3.94 -0.91
N LYS A 53 -12.99 -3.13 -0.87
CA LYS A 53 -12.92 -1.76 -0.38
C LYS A 53 -12.49 -1.69 1.08
N GLN A 54 -13.08 -2.55 1.93
CA GLN A 54 -12.78 -2.55 3.37
C GLN A 54 -11.32 -2.94 3.61
N MET A 55 -10.80 -3.91 2.86
CA MET A 55 -9.41 -4.32 2.98
C MET A 55 -8.43 -3.25 2.48
N LEU A 56 -8.79 -2.47 1.46
CA LEU A 56 -8.00 -1.29 1.04
C LEU A 56 -7.98 -0.20 2.13
N VAL A 57 -9.06 -0.01 2.85
CA VAL A 57 -9.10 0.93 3.99
C VAL A 57 -8.22 0.41 5.13
N VAL A 58 -8.32 -0.88 5.48
CA VAL A 58 -7.46 -1.52 6.50
C VAL A 58 -5.99 -1.42 6.12
N SER A 59 -5.66 -1.70 4.86
CA SER A 59 -4.30 -1.52 4.31
C SER A 59 -3.79 -0.09 4.54
N SER A 60 -4.61 0.91 4.19
CA SER A 60 -4.24 2.32 4.36
C SER A 60 -4.06 2.69 5.84
N ILE A 61 -4.90 2.16 6.74
CA ILE A 61 -4.75 2.35 8.19
C ILE A 61 -3.43 1.74 8.68
N MET A 62 -3.10 0.52 8.26
CA MET A 62 -1.83 -0.15 8.62
C MET A 62 -0.63 0.66 8.13
N ARG A 63 -0.72 1.27 6.93
CA ARG A 63 0.31 2.15 6.41
C ARG A 63 0.49 3.41 7.28
N VAL A 64 -0.58 4.05 7.70
CA VAL A 64 -0.53 5.20 8.60
C VAL A 64 0.13 4.83 9.94
N ILE A 65 -0.28 3.70 10.53
CA ILE A 65 0.32 3.19 11.77
C ILE A 65 1.82 2.95 11.58
N GLY A 66 2.22 2.27 10.50
CA GLY A 66 3.62 2.03 10.17
C GLY A 66 4.42 3.33 10.03
N SER A 67 3.87 4.35 9.32
CA SER A 67 4.52 5.64 9.14
C SER A 67 4.67 6.41 10.46
N ILE A 68 3.65 6.40 11.33
CA ILE A 68 3.72 6.99 12.68
C ILE A 68 4.77 6.25 13.53
N CYS A 69 4.76 4.93 13.53
CA CYS A 69 5.78 4.13 14.23
C CYS A 69 7.19 4.45 13.73
N MET A 70 7.37 4.65 12.42
CA MET A 70 8.66 5.03 11.85
C MET A 70 9.10 6.43 12.30
N ILE A 71 8.19 7.40 12.37
CA ILE A 71 8.48 8.76 12.88
C ILE A 71 8.93 8.70 14.34
N CYS A 72 8.27 7.87 15.15
CA CYS A 72 8.54 7.73 16.58
C CYS A 72 9.69 6.77 16.89
N SER A 73 10.17 6.01 15.89
CA SER A 73 11.15 4.95 16.12
C SER A 73 12.49 5.49 16.63
N LYS A 74 12.95 4.93 17.74
CA LYS A 74 14.24 5.24 18.38
C LYS A 74 15.20 4.06 18.35
N ASN A 75 14.70 2.86 18.12
CA ASN A 75 15.45 1.61 18.14
C ASN A 75 15.01 0.69 16.98
N LEU A 76 15.82 -0.33 16.71
CA LEU A 76 15.58 -1.30 15.66
C LEU A 76 14.22 -2.02 15.82
N THR A 77 13.84 -2.37 17.05
CA THR A 77 12.57 -3.07 17.30
C THR A 77 11.37 -2.27 16.83
N MET A 78 11.34 -0.95 17.07
CA MET A 78 10.27 -0.08 16.58
C MET A 78 10.29 0.06 15.05
N VAL A 79 11.48 0.08 14.44
CA VAL A 79 11.62 0.05 12.97
C VAL A 79 11.05 -1.25 12.41
N CYS A 80 11.41 -2.40 12.99
CA CYS A 80 10.86 -3.70 12.59
C CYS A 80 9.32 -3.76 12.73
N ALA A 81 8.78 -3.21 13.82
CA ALA A 81 7.33 -3.13 14.01
C ALA A 81 6.65 -2.26 12.93
N ALA A 82 7.25 -1.12 12.59
CA ALA A 82 6.76 -0.27 11.51
C ALA A 82 6.78 -1.01 10.15
N ILE A 83 7.87 -1.72 9.87
CA ILE A 83 8.04 -2.49 8.64
C ILE A 83 7.05 -3.66 8.57
N ALA A 84 6.78 -4.33 9.69
CA ALA A 84 5.73 -5.35 9.77
C ALA A 84 4.34 -4.77 9.41
N CYS A 85 4.02 -3.56 9.88
CA CYS A 85 2.78 -2.87 9.49
C CYS A 85 2.74 -2.56 7.98
N PHE A 86 3.87 -2.16 7.39
CA PHE A 86 3.96 -1.94 5.95
C PHE A 86 3.78 -3.24 5.14
N ALA A 87 4.34 -4.37 5.62
CA ALA A 87 4.16 -5.66 4.98
C ALA A 87 2.68 -6.11 4.98
N VAL A 88 2.00 -5.97 6.12
CA VAL A 88 0.56 -6.25 6.24
C VAL A 88 -0.25 -5.33 5.31
N SER A 89 0.06 -4.03 5.30
CA SER A 89 -0.54 -3.06 4.38
C SER A 89 -0.37 -3.46 2.92
N TYR A 90 0.83 -3.86 2.54
CA TYR A 90 1.14 -4.30 1.18
C TYR A 90 0.27 -5.49 0.77
N ASN A 91 0.17 -6.53 1.60
CA ASN A 91 -0.63 -7.71 1.30
C ASN A 91 -2.12 -7.41 1.14
N PHE A 92 -2.71 -6.60 2.01
CA PHE A 92 -4.11 -6.21 1.87
C PHE A 92 -4.39 -5.31 0.66
N SER A 93 -3.42 -4.54 0.18
CA SER A 93 -3.56 -3.72 -1.02
C SER A 93 -3.29 -4.49 -2.31
N SER A 94 -2.43 -5.52 -2.24
CA SER A 94 -2.02 -6.32 -3.38
C SER A 94 -3.23 -7.07 -3.98
N GLY A 95 -3.49 -6.87 -5.25
CA GLY A 95 -4.61 -7.49 -5.95
C GLY A 95 -6.00 -6.89 -5.66
N SER A 96 -6.24 -6.33 -4.47
CA SER A 96 -7.55 -5.77 -4.10
C SER A 96 -7.94 -4.58 -4.98
N GLY A 97 -6.98 -3.72 -5.33
CA GLY A 97 -7.22 -2.56 -6.18
C GLY A 97 -7.57 -2.93 -7.61
N ASP A 98 -6.82 -3.86 -8.19
CA ASP A 98 -7.02 -4.33 -9.56
C ASP A 98 -8.32 -5.10 -9.69
N ALA A 99 -8.61 -5.94 -8.72
CA ALA A 99 -9.84 -6.70 -8.67
C ALA A 99 -11.08 -5.77 -8.48
N LEU A 100 -11.00 -4.74 -7.63
CA LEU A 100 -12.07 -3.74 -7.48
C LEU A 100 -12.33 -3.00 -8.79
N ALA A 101 -11.28 -2.63 -9.52
CA ALA A 101 -11.38 -1.97 -10.81
C ALA A 101 -12.02 -2.89 -11.87
N TYR A 102 -11.60 -4.17 -11.93
CA TYR A 102 -12.18 -5.15 -12.83
C TYR A 102 -13.67 -5.35 -12.58
N ASP A 103 -14.07 -5.54 -11.33
CA ASP A 103 -15.48 -5.73 -10.96
C ASP A 103 -16.31 -4.50 -11.28
N SER A 104 -15.74 -3.30 -11.08
CA SER A 104 -16.41 -2.03 -11.42
C SER A 104 -16.69 -1.95 -12.92
N LEU A 105 -15.73 -2.31 -13.77
CA LEU A 105 -15.90 -2.30 -15.22
C LEU A 105 -16.86 -3.39 -15.68
N LYS A 106 -16.82 -4.55 -15.04
CA LYS A 106 -17.74 -5.66 -15.32
C LYS A 106 -19.19 -5.29 -15.07
N LEU A 107 -19.48 -4.58 -13.98
CA LEU A 107 -20.84 -4.13 -13.67
C LEU A 107 -21.45 -3.19 -14.72
N VAL A 108 -20.64 -2.39 -15.39
CA VAL A 108 -21.09 -1.49 -16.47
C VAL A 108 -20.97 -2.11 -17.85
N GLY A 109 -20.57 -3.40 -17.95
CA GLY A 109 -20.42 -4.10 -19.24
C GLY A 109 -19.22 -3.63 -20.07
N GLU A 110 -18.22 -3.00 -19.44
CA GLU A 110 -17.03 -2.45 -20.12
C GLU A 110 -15.75 -3.25 -19.80
N GLU A 111 -15.86 -4.56 -19.64
CA GLU A 111 -14.72 -5.45 -19.31
C GLU A 111 -13.52 -5.31 -20.27
N ALA A 112 -13.80 -5.09 -21.56
CA ALA A 112 -12.76 -4.88 -22.57
C ALA A 112 -11.88 -3.65 -22.30
N ARG A 113 -12.31 -2.71 -21.48
CA ARG A 113 -11.50 -1.53 -21.08
C ARG A 113 -10.52 -1.83 -19.97
N TYR A 114 -10.61 -3.01 -19.33
CA TYR A 114 -9.72 -3.37 -18.21
C TYR A 114 -8.25 -3.43 -18.64
N GLU A 115 -7.95 -3.99 -19.81
CA GLU A 115 -6.56 -4.05 -20.32
C GLU A 115 -5.94 -2.65 -20.44
N ARG A 116 -6.72 -1.70 -20.98
CA ARG A 116 -6.27 -0.30 -21.11
C ARG A 116 -6.11 0.37 -19.76
N TYR A 117 -7.01 0.09 -18.82
CA TYR A 117 -6.91 0.57 -17.44
C TYR A 117 -5.64 0.04 -16.78
N ALA A 118 -5.39 -1.29 -16.86
CA ALA A 118 -4.23 -1.94 -16.27
C ALA A 118 -2.90 -1.41 -16.87
N ALA A 119 -2.85 -1.21 -18.19
CA ALA A 119 -1.70 -0.63 -18.87
C ALA A 119 -1.42 0.81 -18.39
N ASN A 120 -2.44 1.64 -18.31
CA ASN A 120 -2.31 3.02 -17.83
C ASN A 120 -1.90 3.06 -16.34
N GLN A 121 -2.45 2.17 -15.53
CA GLN A 121 -2.09 2.05 -14.12
C GLN A 121 -0.62 1.66 -13.96
N LEU A 122 -0.13 0.70 -14.75
CA LEU A 122 1.26 0.28 -14.74
C LEU A 122 2.21 1.42 -15.15
N ILE A 123 1.86 2.18 -16.19
CA ILE A 123 2.65 3.34 -16.63
C ILE A 123 2.72 4.38 -15.51
N LEU A 124 1.58 4.76 -14.93
CA LEU A 124 1.52 5.71 -13.83
C LEU A 124 2.30 5.23 -12.61
N TYR A 125 2.17 3.94 -12.25
CA TYR A 125 2.96 3.33 -11.17
C TYR A 125 4.47 3.46 -11.43
N ARG A 126 4.93 3.14 -12.64
CA ARG A 126 6.36 3.22 -13.01
C ARG A 126 6.86 4.67 -12.99
N LEU A 127 6.07 5.61 -13.49
CA LEU A 127 6.40 7.04 -13.45
C LEU A 127 6.48 7.57 -12.01
N CYS A 128 5.47 7.29 -11.19
CA CYS A 128 5.47 7.69 -9.77
C CYS A 128 6.66 7.10 -9.02
N ASN A 129 6.96 5.83 -9.25
CA ASN A 129 8.11 5.15 -8.61
C ASN A 129 9.44 5.73 -9.07
N GLY A 130 9.58 6.03 -10.37
CA GLY A 130 10.76 6.72 -10.92
C GLY A 130 10.97 8.10 -10.30
N ILE A 131 9.91 8.91 -10.21
CA ILE A 131 9.94 10.23 -9.57
C ILE A 131 10.30 10.08 -8.08
N SER A 132 9.66 9.16 -7.36
CA SER A 132 9.96 8.90 -5.95
C SER A 132 11.42 8.51 -5.72
N THR A 133 11.99 7.70 -6.61
CA THR A 133 13.40 7.29 -6.54
C THR A 133 14.35 8.48 -6.81
N LEU A 134 14.03 9.32 -7.79
CA LEU A 134 14.80 10.56 -8.05
C LEU A 134 14.70 11.54 -6.86
N CYS A 135 13.54 11.62 -6.23
CA CYS A 135 13.33 12.46 -5.05
C CYS A 135 13.88 11.84 -3.75
N ALA A 136 14.44 10.64 -3.77
CA ALA A 136 15.02 9.99 -2.60
C ALA A 136 16.11 10.83 -1.92
N GLY A 137 16.97 11.49 -2.72
CA GLY A 137 17.97 12.42 -2.21
C GLY A 137 17.34 13.61 -1.48
N PHE A 138 16.21 14.11 -1.96
CA PHE A 138 15.46 15.19 -1.31
C PHE A 138 14.85 14.73 0.03
N ALA A 139 14.35 13.49 0.11
CA ALA A 139 13.86 12.93 1.36
C ALA A 139 14.97 12.85 2.44
N LEU A 140 16.22 12.54 2.04
CA LEU A 140 17.36 12.55 2.94
C LEU A 140 17.70 13.98 3.41
N PHE A 141 17.60 14.97 2.54
CA PHE A 141 17.87 16.37 2.86
C PHE A 141 16.81 16.96 3.81
N VAL A 142 15.54 16.71 3.55
CA VAL A 142 14.40 17.21 4.35
C VAL A 142 14.28 16.48 5.69
N GLY A 143 14.79 15.24 5.76
CA GLY A 143 14.78 14.40 6.93
C GLY A 143 13.62 13.39 6.98
N TYR A 144 13.90 12.23 7.57
CA TYR A 144 12.99 11.08 7.56
C TYR A 144 11.61 11.37 8.19
N LYS A 145 11.56 12.21 9.24
CA LYS A 145 10.29 12.54 9.92
C LYS A 145 9.33 13.25 8.97
N ILE A 146 9.82 14.19 8.17
CA ILE A 146 8.99 14.93 7.22
C ILE A 146 8.60 14.02 6.06
N ALA A 147 9.50 13.14 5.60
CA ALA A 147 9.21 12.15 4.56
C ALA A 147 8.06 11.22 4.98
N TYR A 148 8.09 10.67 6.20
CA TYR A 148 7.00 9.83 6.71
C TYR A 148 5.75 10.62 7.08
N ALA A 149 5.88 11.87 7.53
CA ALA A 149 4.71 12.74 7.76
C ALA A 149 3.96 13.05 6.45
N SER A 150 4.67 13.26 5.35
CA SER A 150 4.05 13.41 4.02
C SER A 150 3.33 12.12 3.58
N ASP A 151 3.88 10.94 3.88
CA ASP A 151 3.24 9.66 3.61
C ASP A 151 1.93 9.50 4.40
N VAL A 152 1.92 9.87 5.68
CA VAL A 152 0.70 9.91 6.50
C VAL A 152 -0.36 10.81 5.87
N LEU A 153 0.01 12.02 5.47
CA LEU A 153 -0.92 12.98 4.87
C LEU A 153 -1.54 12.46 3.58
N VAL A 154 -0.70 11.96 2.66
CA VAL A 154 -1.16 11.37 1.39
C VAL A 154 -2.07 10.15 1.64
N THR A 155 -1.71 9.31 2.62
CA THR A 155 -2.50 8.12 2.95
C THR A 155 -3.84 8.50 3.61
N CYS A 156 -3.90 9.54 4.42
CA CYS A 156 -5.16 10.06 4.95
C CYS A 156 -6.10 10.57 3.84
N ILE A 157 -5.56 11.27 2.84
CA ILE A 157 -6.33 11.67 1.65
C ILE A 157 -6.84 10.43 0.90
N GLN A 158 -5.98 9.42 0.75
CA GLN A 158 -6.37 8.14 0.13
C GLN A 158 -7.52 7.46 0.88
N ILE A 159 -7.49 7.43 2.21
CA ILE A 159 -8.60 6.89 3.03
C ILE A 159 -9.88 7.67 2.76
N GLY A 160 -9.83 9.00 2.72
CA GLY A 160 -10.99 9.84 2.40
C GLY A 160 -11.60 9.51 1.04
N VAL A 161 -10.76 9.32 0.01
CA VAL A 161 -11.21 8.90 -1.32
C VAL A 161 -11.81 7.50 -1.29
N LEU A 162 -11.17 6.53 -0.61
CA LEU A 162 -11.68 5.16 -0.50
C LEU A 162 -13.04 5.11 0.21
N LEU A 163 -13.25 5.91 1.25
CA LEU A 163 -14.53 5.96 1.95
C LEU A 163 -15.65 6.51 1.06
N SER A 164 -15.33 7.42 0.13
CA SER A 164 -16.28 7.98 -0.84
C SER A 164 -16.72 6.99 -1.92
N LEU A 165 -15.93 5.92 -2.16
CA LEU A 165 -16.28 4.89 -3.14
C LEU A 165 -17.42 4.01 -2.62
N ARG A 166 -18.33 3.58 -3.50
CA ARG A 166 -19.31 2.54 -3.18
C ARG A 166 -18.65 1.16 -3.22
N GLU A 167 -18.98 0.31 -2.25
CA GLU A 167 -18.55 -1.09 -2.27
C GLU A 167 -19.38 -1.87 -3.30
N ILE A 168 -18.69 -2.58 -4.17
CA ILE A 168 -19.28 -3.42 -5.17
C ILE A 168 -19.07 -4.86 -4.71
N ARG A 169 -20.15 -5.53 -4.31
CA ARG A 169 -20.16 -6.97 -4.08
C ARG A 169 -20.77 -7.63 -5.30
N LEU A 170 -19.97 -8.36 -6.05
CA LEU A 170 -20.46 -9.31 -7.03
C LEU A 170 -20.84 -10.59 -6.24
N ASP A 171 -22.12 -10.87 -6.13
CA ASP A 171 -22.56 -12.17 -5.64
C ASP A 171 -22.10 -13.25 -6.63
N HIS A 172 -21.17 -14.09 -6.22
CA HIS A 172 -20.70 -15.25 -7.00
C HIS A 172 -21.76 -16.35 -7.12
N THR A 173 -22.95 -16.17 -6.57
CA THR A 173 -24.09 -17.03 -6.83
C THR A 173 -24.79 -16.54 -8.08
N GLY A 174 -24.49 -17.22 -9.21
CA GLY A 174 -25.10 -16.97 -10.52
C GLY A 174 -26.62 -17.18 -10.50
N THR A 175 -27.33 -16.25 -9.90
CA THR A 175 -28.79 -16.13 -10.03
C THR A 175 -29.10 -14.67 -10.28
N ASP A 176 -29.31 -14.37 -11.58
CA ASP A 176 -29.97 -13.18 -12.05
C ASP A 176 -31.26 -12.98 -11.24
N ARG A 177 -31.27 -12.12 -10.24
CA ARG A 177 -32.50 -11.51 -9.74
C ARG A 177 -32.54 -10.07 -10.25
N LYS A 178 -33.08 -9.95 -11.45
CA LYS A 178 -33.76 -8.73 -11.86
C LYS A 178 -34.94 -8.53 -10.89
N GLN A 179 -34.87 -7.53 -10.08
CA GLN A 179 -36.03 -6.77 -9.62
C GLN A 179 -35.66 -5.30 -9.55
#